data_2d702f27dc19bd933b9ba6bc050df3f7
#
_entry.id   2d702f27dc19bd933b9ba6bc050df3f7
#
_cell.length_a   1.000
_cell.length_b   1.000
_cell.length_c   1.000
_cell.angle_alpha   90.00
_cell.angle_beta   90.00
_cell.angle_gamma   90.00
#
_symmetry.space_group_name_H-M   'P 1'
#
loop_
_entity.id
_entity.type
_entity.pdbx_description
1 polymer ?
#
loop_
_entity_poly.entity_id
_entity_poly.type
_entity_poly.pdbx_seq_one_letter_code
_entity_poly.pdbx_strand_id
1 'polypeptide(L)'
;SYPSHHPDHSGAWDFEEFKQNLRVNVTRWTTDLCGFDLVGVDASIANAIRRVLIAEVPSVAIEHVYIWNNTSIIQDEVLSHRLGLIPLAIDPRKLSFKMDDEANDQNTVVFNLKADCWKNGNSKDATVEGRYVYSSQLEWDPKGDQAETMADSPPRPVNQDIVIAKLAPGQGMEMELHCEKGIGKDHAKFSPVATATYRLLPLIEILKPIPEPLIPKFISCFPEGVIHKGGENGVYVADAR
;
A
#
# COMPACT_ATOMS: atom_id res chain seq x y z
N SER A 1 -35.66 10.76 1.11
CA SER A 1 -35.81 9.34 1.42
C SER A 1 -34.52 8.88 2.10
N TYR A 2 -34.62 8.23 3.22
CA TYR A 2 -33.49 7.59 3.89
C TYR A 2 -33.10 6.35 3.07
N PRO A 3 -31.83 6.20 2.67
CA PRO A 3 -31.42 5.15 1.72
C PRO A 3 -31.61 3.71 2.21
N SER A 4 -31.91 3.49 3.47
CA SER A 4 -32.08 2.17 4.09
C SER A 4 -33.51 1.89 4.58
N HIS A 5 -34.50 2.76 4.24
CA HIS A 5 -35.88 2.53 4.63
C HIS A 5 -36.68 1.93 3.47
N HIS A 6 -36.92 0.63 3.54
CA HIS A 6 -37.81 -0.09 2.64
C HIS A 6 -39.10 -0.38 3.38
N PRO A 7 -40.29 0.04 2.87
CA PRO A 7 -41.58 -0.08 3.56
C PRO A 7 -41.95 -1.52 3.96
N ASP A 8 -41.44 -2.49 3.23
CA ASP A 8 -41.78 -3.91 3.39
C ASP A 8 -40.68 -4.71 4.13
N HIS A 9 -39.64 -4.04 4.65
CA HIS A 9 -38.54 -4.70 5.35
C HIS A 9 -38.51 -4.29 6.81
N SER A 10 -38.58 -5.26 7.71
CA SER A 10 -38.27 -5.05 9.12
C SER A 10 -36.78 -4.68 9.22
N GLY A 11 -36.48 -3.45 9.62
CA GLY A 11 -35.10 -3.02 9.84
C GLY A 11 -34.41 -3.61 11.09
N ALA A 12 -35.03 -4.65 11.67
CA ALA A 12 -34.45 -5.35 12.81
C ALA A 12 -33.20 -6.15 12.38
N TRP A 13 -32.15 -5.99 13.14
CA TRP A 13 -30.92 -6.75 12.92
C TRP A 13 -31.12 -8.22 13.31
N ASP A 14 -30.91 -9.13 12.37
CA ASP A 14 -30.85 -10.57 12.60
C ASP A 14 -29.45 -11.09 12.27
N PHE A 15 -28.78 -11.63 13.28
CA PHE A 15 -27.40 -12.12 13.15
C PHE A 15 -27.31 -13.39 12.31
N GLU A 16 -28.30 -14.27 12.39
CA GLU A 16 -28.29 -15.52 11.62
C GLU A 16 -28.58 -15.26 10.15
N GLU A 17 -29.49 -14.35 9.83
CA GLU A 17 -29.73 -13.89 8.47
C GLU A 17 -28.48 -13.22 7.87
N PHE A 18 -27.83 -12.33 8.63
CA PHE A 18 -26.58 -11.69 8.21
C PHE A 18 -25.49 -12.74 7.90
N LYS A 19 -25.32 -13.72 8.76
CA LYS A 19 -24.32 -14.77 8.62
C LYS A 19 -24.55 -15.67 7.39
N GLN A 20 -25.82 -15.92 7.05
CA GLN A 20 -26.19 -16.67 5.85
C GLN A 20 -25.98 -15.88 4.55
N ASN A 21 -26.20 -14.57 4.61
CA ASN A 21 -26.13 -13.69 3.45
C ASN A 21 -24.71 -13.15 3.19
N LEU A 22 -23.86 -13.08 4.22
CA LEU A 22 -22.49 -12.61 4.08
C LEU A 22 -21.66 -13.56 3.21
N ARG A 23 -21.14 -13.05 2.11
CA ARG A 23 -20.20 -13.78 1.24
C ARG A 23 -19.05 -12.85 0.85
N VAL A 24 -17.86 -13.43 0.81
CA VAL A 24 -16.66 -12.75 0.31
C VAL A 24 -16.14 -13.55 -0.88
N ASN A 25 -16.23 -12.97 -2.07
CA ASN A 25 -15.78 -13.59 -3.30
C ASN A 25 -14.51 -12.89 -3.78
N VAL A 26 -13.36 -13.54 -3.63
CA VAL A 26 -12.10 -12.97 -4.13
C VAL A 26 -12.10 -13.07 -5.65
N THR A 27 -12.01 -11.92 -6.33
CA THR A 27 -12.03 -11.81 -7.78
C THR A 27 -10.62 -11.68 -8.37
N ARG A 28 -9.69 -11.09 -7.59
CA ARG A 28 -8.31 -10.91 -8.02
C ARG A 28 -7.38 -10.97 -6.81
N TRP A 29 -6.33 -11.77 -6.93
CA TRP A 29 -5.29 -11.87 -5.92
C TRP A 29 -3.92 -11.89 -6.59
N THR A 30 -3.12 -10.85 -6.35
CA THR A 30 -1.73 -10.74 -6.81
C THR A 30 -0.85 -10.29 -5.66
N THR A 31 0.45 -10.18 -5.88
CA THR A 31 1.40 -9.63 -4.88
C THR A 31 1.04 -8.23 -4.43
N ASP A 32 0.46 -7.42 -5.32
CA ASP A 32 0.27 -5.98 -5.10
C ASP A 32 -1.20 -5.57 -5.04
N LEU A 33 -2.13 -6.48 -5.37
CA LEU A 33 -3.55 -6.14 -5.45
C LEU A 33 -4.43 -7.29 -4.98
N CYS A 34 -5.37 -6.95 -4.07
CA CYS A 34 -6.46 -7.81 -3.66
C CYS A 34 -7.80 -7.17 -4.05
N GLY A 35 -8.54 -7.83 -4.93
CA GLY A 35 -9.90 -7.45 -5.33
C GLY A 35 -10.89 -8.51 -4.87
N PHE A 36 -11.98 -8.09 -4.24
CA PHE A 36 -13.02 -8.99 -3.77
C PHE A 36 -14.39 -8.31 -3.73
N ASP A 37 -15.45 -9.11 -3.88
CA ASP A 37 -16.82 -8.66 -3.71
C ASP A 37 -17.29 -8.99 -2.29
N LEU A 38 -17.92 -8.02 -1.64
CA LEU A 38 -18.65 -8.19 -0.39
C LEU A 38 -20.14 -8.24 -0.71
N VAL A 39 -20.79 -9.36 -0.41
CA VAL A 39 -22.23 -9.57 -0.63
C VAL A 39 -22.92 -9.69 0.71
N GLY A 40 -24.13 -9.09 0.82
CA GLY A 40 -24.93 -9.13 2.04
C GLY A 40 -24.49 -8.14 3.12
N VAL A 41 -23.73 -7.10 2.76
CA VAL A 41 -23.30 -6.04 3.67
C VAL A 41 -23.69 -4.66 3.15
N ASP A 42 -23.91 -3.74 4.06
CA ASP A 42 -24.12 -2.33 3.75
C ASP A 42 -22.79 -1.64 3.38
N ALA A 43 -22.89 -0.58 2.59
CA ALA A 43 -21.74 0.24 2.20
C ALA A 43 -20.96 0.82 3.38
N SER A 44 -21.58 0.98 4.54
CA SER A 44 -20.94 1.43 5.77
C SER A 44 -19.85 0.47 6.23
N ILE A 45 -20.07 -0.85 6.12
CA ILE A 45 -19.09 -1.89 6.47
C ILE A 45 -17.94 -1.88 5.46
N ALA A 46 -18.22 -1.77 4.17
CA ALA A 46 -17.18 -1.66 3.15
C ALA A 46 -16.31 -0.40 3.36
N ASN A 47 -16.94 0.72 3.70
CA ASN A 47 -16.22 1.95 4.03
C ASN A 47 -15.41 1.83 5.33
N ALA A 48 -15.92 1.13 6.34
CA ALA A 48 -15.18 0.88 7.58
C ALA A 48 -13.90 0.08 7.30
N ILE A 49 -14.00 -0.99 6.50
CA ILE A 49 -12.82 -1.77 6.07
C ILE A 49 -11.81 -0.88 5.33
N ARG A 50 -12.27 -0.07 4.37
CA ARG A 50 -11.40 0.86 3.64
C ARG A 50 -10.67 1.82 4.58
N ARG A 51 -11.38 2.40 5.54
CA ARG A 51 -10.79 3.34 6.51
C ARG A 51 -9.78 2.66 7.44
N VAL A 52 -10.10 1.46 7.92
CA VAL A 52 -9.18 0.66 8.75
C VAL A 52 -7.91 0.34 7.98
N LEU A 53 -8.01 -0.11 6.73
CA LEU A 53 -6.85 -0.43 5.88
C LEU A 53 -5.91 0.77 5.68
N ILE A 54 -6.46 1.97 5.53
CA ILE A 54 -5.66 3.19 5.30
C ILE A 54 -5.05 3.73 6.61
N ALA A 55 -5.81 3.72 7.70
CA ALA A 55 -5.50 4.53 8.87
C ALA A 55 -5.11 3.75 10.13
N GLU A 56 -5.51 2.48 10.26
CA GLU A 56 -5.42 1.78 11.54
C GLU A 56 -4.57 0.51 11.50
N VAL A 57 -4.28 -0.01 10.31
CA VAL A 57 -3.38 -1.17 10.19
C VAL A 57 -1.95 -0.72 10.41
N PRO A 58 -1.25 -1.30 11.42
CA PRO A 58 0.12 -0.88 11.74
C PRO A 58 1.11 -1.25 10.63
N SER A 59 2.07 -0.38 10.42
CA SER A 59 3.25 -0.66 9.60
C SER A 59 4.51 -0.08 10.25
N VAL A 60 5.66 -0.27 9.62
CA VAL A 60 6.95 0.25 10.12
C VAL A 60 7.52 1.21 9.09
N ALA A 61 7.94 2.38 9.54
CA ALA A 61 8.58 3.39 8.71
C ALA A 61 9.70 4.10 9.46
N ILE A 62 10.59 4.77 8.75
CA ILE A 62 11.63 5.62 9.35
C ILE A 62 10.96 6.81 10.03
N GLU A 63 11.18 6.95 11.34
CA GLU A 63 10.61 8.02 12.17
C GLU A 63 11.65 9.05 12.56
N HIS A 64 12.81 8.63 13.07
CA HIS A 64 13.89 9.50 13.46
C HIS A 64 15.11 9.31 12.57
N VAL A 65 15.73 10.43 12.19
CA VAL A 65 16.94 10.46 11.37
C VAL A 65 18.01 11.25 12.12
N TYR A 66 19.08 10.56 12.48
CA TYR A 66 20.26 11.17 13.12
C TYR A 66 21.31 11.42 12.05
N ILE A 67 21.56 12.69 11.74
CA ILE A 67 22.44 13.09 10.65
C ILE A 67 23.81 13.49 11.22
N TRP A 68 24.82 12.71 10.88
CA TRP A 68 26.22 13.03 11.23
C TRP A 68 26.86 13.94 10.19
N ASN A 69 26.56 13.71 8.92
CA ASN A 69 27.07 14.51 7.82
C ASN A 69 26.04 14.58 6.69
N ASN A 70 25.80 15.78 6.17
CA ASN A 70 25.03 16.02 4.96
C ASN A 70 25.59 17.23 4.23
N THR A 71 26.41 16.99 3.23
CA THR A 71 26.97 18.04 2.36
C THR A 71 26.24 18.11 1.01
N SER A 72 25.10 17.42 0.86
CA SER A 72 24.28 17.52 -0.32
C SER A 72 23.56 18.87 -0.41
N ILE A 73 22.91 19.13 -1.53
CA ILE A 73 22.07 20.33 -1.71
C ILE A 73 20.70 20.21 -1.04
N ILE A 74 20.33 19.02 -0.56
CA ILE A 74 19.04 18.77 0.08
C ILE A 74 19.17 19.10 1.56
N GLN A 75 18.25 19.94 2.06
CA GLN A 75 18.20 20.30 3.49
C GLN A 75 17.83 19.06 4.33
N ASP A 76 18.31 19.02 5.58
CA ASP A 76 18.15 17.87 6.48
C ASP A 76 16.69 17.49 6.69
N GLU A 77 15.80 18.47 6.87
CA GLU A 77 14.37 18.23 7.09
C GLU A 77 13.71 17.61 5.86
N VAL A 78 14.08 18.08 4.66
CA VAL A 78 13.55 17.56 3.39
C VAL A 78 14.07 16.15 3.16
N LEU A 79 15.36 15.90 3.44
CA LEU A 79 15.98 14.60 3.33
C LEU A 79 15.33 13.59 4.28
N SER A 80 15.13 13.98 5.55
CA SER A 80 14.48 13.16 6.58
C SER A 80 13.04 12.81 6.19
N HIS A 81 12.29 13.76 5.66
CA HIS A 81 10.94 13.51 5.17
C HIS A 81 10.94 12.53 3.99
N ARG A 82 11.86 12.66 3.04
CA ARG A 82 12.01 11.74 1.91
C ARG A 82 12.36 10.31 2.36
N LEU A 83 13.28 10.18 3.31
CA LEU A 83 13.65 8.90 3.90
C LEU A 83 12.47 8.23 4.59
N GLY A 84 11.69 9.00 5.35
CA GLY A 84 10.46 8.50 6.01
C GLY A 84 9.42 7.92 5.06
N LEU A 85 9.41 8.35 3.79
CA LEU A 85 8.47 7.85 2.77
C LEU A 85 8.95 6.59 2.03
N ILE A 86 10.16 6.10 2.31
CA ILE A 86 10.66 4.86 1.71
C ILE A 86 9.93 3.66 2.34
N PRO A 87 9.23 2.82 1.54
CA PRO A 87 8.56 1.65 2.06
C PRO A 87 9.56 0.58 2.48
N LEU A 88 9.39 0.07 3.70
CA LEU A 88 10.23 -0.95 4.31
C LEU A 88 9.51 -2.29 4.41
N ALA A 89 10.18 -3.36 4.08
CA ALA A 89 9.72 -4.73 4.28
C ALA A 89 10.13 -5.20 5.68
N ILE A 90 9.32 -4.84 6.67
CA ILE A 90 9.49 -5.22 8.07
C ILE A 90 8.14 -5.72 8.58
N ASP A 91 8.11 -6.88 9.26
CA ASP A 91 6.88 -7.39 9.86
C ASP A 91 6.53 -6.61 11.13
N PRO A 92 5.45 -5.79 11.13
CA PRO A 92 5.09 -4.97 12.27
C PRO A 92 4.63 -5.78 13.49
N ARG A 93 4.37 -7.10 13.34
CA ARG A 93 3.98 -7.98 14.44
C ARG A 93 5.16 -8.34 15.33
N LYS A 94 6.38 -8.23 14.80
CA LYS A 94 7.63 -8.47 15.54
C LYS A 94 8.09 -7.27 16.36
N LEU A 95 7.42 -6.13 16.23
CA LEU A 95 7.74 -4.91 16.94
C LEU A 95 6.59 -4.46 17.84
N SER A 96 6.92 -3.94 19.02
CA SER A 96 6.00 -3.21 19.89
C SER A 96 5.86 -1.74 19.42
N PHE A 97 4.76 -1.09 19.81
CA PHE A 97 4.67 0.36 19.67
C PHE A 97 5.64 1.02 20.65
N LYS A 98 6.42 1.98 20.14
CA LYS A 98 7.21 2.86 20.97
C LYS A 98 6.32 4.01 21.41
N MET A 99 5.91 3.99 22.65
CA MET A 99 5.17 5.11 23.26
C MET A 99 6.16 6.18 23.75
N ASP A 100 6.26 6.36 25.05
CA ASP A 100 7.23 7.28 25.67
C ASP A 100 8.53 6.55 26.09
N ASP A 101 8.72 5.33 25.63
CA ASP A 101 9.87 4.50 25.95
C ASP A 101 11.12 4.90 25.16
N GLU A 102 12.29 4.57 25.71
CA GLU A 102 13.54 4.67 24.98
C GLU A 102 13.60 3.64 23.83
N ALA A 103 14.40 3.96 22.81
CA ALA A 103 14.64 3.05 21.70
C ALA A 103 15.33 1.76 22.19
N ASN A 104 14.75 0.62 21.87
CA ASN A 104 15.27 -0.70 22.22
C ASN A 104 15.08 -1.68 21.04
N ASP A 105 15.61 -2.88 21.16
CA ASP A 105 15.54 -3.92 20.14
C ASP A 105 14.13 -4.45 19.84
N GLN A 106 13.17 -4.22 20.74
CA GLN A 106 11.77 -4.65 20.56
C GLN A 106 10.87 -3.59 19.91
N ASN A 107 11.27 -2.32 19.90
CA ASN A 107 10.45 -1.23 19.39
C ASN A 107 11.08 -0.44 18.24
N THR A 108 12.38 -0.58 18.00
CA THR A 108 13.12 0.20 17.01
C THR A 108 14.02 -0.69 16.15
N VAL A 109 13.97 -0.51 14.84
CA VAL A 109 14.89 -1.12 13.88
C VAL A 109 15.80 -0.03 13.32
N VAL A 110 17.10 -0.28 13.26
CA VAL A 110 18.09 0.70 12.86
C VAL A 110 18.64 0.39 11.47
N PHE A 111 18.70 1.41 10.62
CA PHE A 111 19.45 1.37 9.37
C PHE A 111 20.55 2.44 9.38
N ASN A 112 21.66 2.13 8.76
CA ASN A 112 22.74 3.07 8.49
C ASN A 112 22.74 3.43 7.01
N LEU A 113 23.01 4.70 6.70
CA LEU A 113 23.24 5.18 5.35
C LEU A 113 24.54 5.95 5.31
N LYS A 114 25.49 5.47 4.48
CA LYS A 114 26.73 6.17 4.20
C LYS A 114 26.97 6.19 2.70
N ALA A 115 27.10 7.38 2.15
CA ALA A 115 27.29 7.58 0.72
C ALA A 115 28.20 8.79 0.47
N ASP A 116 29.19 8.59 -0.38
CA ASP A 116 30.11 9.62 -0.81
C ASP A 116 30.18 9.67 -2.34
N CYS A 117 30.33 10.86 -2.89
CA CYS A 117 30.54 11.06 -4.30
C CYS A 117 31.94 11.59 -4.59
N TRP A 118 32.68 10.89 -5.42
CA TRP A 118 34.02 11.28 -5.80
C TRP A 118 34.23 11.24 -7.31
N LYS A 119 35.28 11.95 -7.74
CA LYS A 119 35.72 11.96 -9.13
C LYS A 119 37.00 11.13 -9.26
N ASN A 120 36.95 10.11 -10.09
CA ASN A 120 38.07 9.23 -10.32
C ASN A 120 38.96 9.83 -11.44
N GLY A 121 40.05 10.49 -11.05
CA GLY A 121 41.01 11.13 -11.96
C GLY A 121 40.80 12.65 -12.17
N ASN A 122 41.85 13.27 -12.71
CA ASN A 122 41.91 14.74 -12.95
C ASN A 122 41.62 15.12 -14.40
N SER A 123 41.32 14.18 -15.28
CA SER A 123 41.11 14.45 -16.70
C SER A 123 39.66 14.90 -16.99
N LYS A 124 39.42 15.45 -18.21
CA LYS A 124 38.07 15.82 -18.66
C LYS A 124 37.16 14.60 -18.78
N ASP A 125 37.72 13.41 -18.97
CA ASP A 125 36.98 12.14 -19.12
C ASP A 125 36.87 11.36 -17.79
N ALA A 126 37.17 12.02 -16.64
CA ALA A 126 37.09 11.38 -15.33
C ALA A 126 35.66 10.96 -14.99
N THR A 127 35.49 9.70 -14.61
CA THR A 127 34.22 9.13 -14.18
C THR A 127 33.84 9.65 -12.79
N VAL A 128 32.56 9.95 -12.61
CA VAL A 128 31.99 10.33 -11.32
C VAL A 128 31.31 9.10 -10.72
N GLU A 129 31.79 8.66 -9.57
CA GLU A 129 31.25 7.52 -8.82
C GLU A 129 30.45 8.01 -7.62
N GLY A 130 29.44 7.24 -7.18
CA GLY A 130 28.61 7.58 -6.03
C GLY A 130 27.62 8.72 -6.26
N ARG A 131 27.32 9.07 -7.52
CA ARG A 131 26.46 10.22 -7.85
C ARG A 131 25.03 10.06 -7.38
N TYR A 132 24.48 8.86 -7.44
CA TYR A 132 23.12 8.56 -7.01
C TYR A 132 23.15 7.73 -5.74
N VAL A 133 22.41 8.18 -4.75
CA VAL A 133 22.19 7.44 -3.51
C VAL A 133 20.83 6.77 -3.62
N TYR A 134 20.83 5.45 -3.55
CA TYR A 134 19.64 4.62 -3.69
C TYR A 134 19.23 4.00 -2.35
N SER A 135 17.96 3.62 -2.25
CA SER A 135 17.42 2.88 -1.10
C SER A 135 18.15 1.54 -0.85
N SER A 136 18.74 0.94 -1.87
CA SER A 136 19.57 -0.26 -1.72
C SER A 136 20.80 -0.08 -0.85
N GLN A 137 21.23 1.17 -0.60
CA GLN A 137 22.38 1.51 0.25
C GLN A 137 22.00 1.65 1.73
N LEU A 138 20.73 1.45 2.08
CA LEU A 138 20.28 1.36 3.46
C LEU A 138 20.73 0.00 4.03
N GLU A 139 21.67 0.03 4.96
CA GLU A 139 22.23 -1.15 5.61
C GLU A 139 21.55 -1.35 6.97
N TRP A 140 20.90 -2.50 7.14
CA TRP A 140 20.30 -2.87 8.42
C TRP A 140 21.37 -3.16 9.47
N ASP A 141 21.25 -2.52 10.63
CA ASP A 141 22.12 -2.72 11.79
C ASP A 141 21.30 -3.39 12.93
N PRO A 142 21.35 -4.73 13.04
CA PRO A 142 20.56 -5.44 14.03
C PRO A 142 21.03 -5.12 15.44
N LYS A 143 20.11 -4.70 16.31
CA LYS A 143 20.36 -4.48 17.73
C LYS A 143 19.80 -5.63 18.56
N GLY A 144 20.47 -5.96 19.68
CA GLY A 144 20.07 -7.05 20.56
C GLY A 144 19.81 -8.37 19.82
N ASP A 145 18.65 -8.98 20.03
CA ASP A 145 18.27 -10.28 19.47
C ASP A 145 17.61 -10.19 18.10
N GLN A 146 17.60 -9.00 17.45
CA GLN A 146 16.92 -8.79 16.16
C GLN A 146 17.50 -9.67 15.04
N ALA A 147 18.78 -9.96 15.07
CA ALA A 147 19.44 -10.84 14.07
C ALA A 147 18.82 -12.25 14.06
N GLU A 148 18.38 -12.75 15.22
CA GLU A 148 17.75 -14.07 15.35
C GLU A 148 16.24 -13.98 15.09
N THR A 149 15.56 -13.03 15.71
CA THR A 149 14.09 -12.89 15.63
C THR A 149 13.59 -12.49 14.23
N MET A 150 14.41 -11.79 13.45
CA MET A 150 14.09 -11.35 12.09
C MET A 150 14.83 -12.13 10.99
N ALA A 151 15.50 -13.22 11.33
CA ALA A 151 16.27 -14.05 10.38
C ALA A 151 15.44 -14.52 9.17
N ASP A 152 14.18 -14.90 9.39
CA ASP A 152 13.28 -15.37 8.32
C ASP A 152 12.92 -14.30 7.29
N SER A 153 12.89 -13.03 7.73
CA SER A 153 12.56 -11.87 6.90
C SER A 153 13.35 -10.65 7.38
N PRO A 154 14.61 -10.54 6.98
CA PRO A 154 15.47 -9.44 7.41
C PRO A 154 14.93 -8.10 6.90
N PRO A 155 14.96 -7.06 7.74
CA PRO A 155 14.56 -5.71 7.39
C PRO A 155 15.28 -5.20 6.14
N ARG A 156 14.52 -4.67 5.19
CA ARG A 156 15.07 -4.11 3.94
C ARG A 156 14.09 -3.14 3.29
N PRO A 157 14.54 -2.22 2.43
CA PRO A 157 13.65 -1.48 1.56
C PRO A 157 12.87 -2.42 0.61
N VAL A 158 11.59 -2.13 0.38
CA VAL A 158 10.76 -2.88 -0.59
C VAL A 158 11.32 -2.72 -2.00
N ASN A 159 11.58 -1.47 -2.40
CA ASN A 159 12.17 -1.11 -3.69
C ASN A 159 13.60 -0.64 -3.45
N GLN A 160 14.56 -1.23 -4.18
CA GLN A 160 15.98 -0.94 -4.02
C GLN A 160 16.48 0.19 -4.92
N ASP A 161 15.69 0.65 -5.87
CA ASP A 161 15.99 1.63 -6.90
C ASP A 161 15.43 3.04 -6.63
N ILE A 162 14.92 3.28 -5.41
CA ILE A 162 14.44 4.61 -5.02
C ILE A 162 15.63 5.55 -4.86
N VAL A 163 15.67 6.63 -5.65
CA VAL A 163 16.69 7.66 -5.55
C VAL A 163 16.42 8.53 -4.32
N ILE A 164 17.29 8.44 -3.32
CA ILE A 164 17.25 9.27 -2.09
C ILE A 164 17.79 10.67 -2.39
N ALA A 165 19.00 10.71 -2.95
CA ALA A 165 19.68 11.95 -3.28
C ALA A 165 20.58 11.81 -4.51
N LYS A 166 20.96 12.96 -5.08
CA LYS A 166 21.95 13.05 -6.14
C LYS A 166 23.09 13.93 -5.65
N LEU A 167 24.27 13.38 -5.57
CA LEU A 167 25.47 14.06 -5.05
C LEU A 167 26.36 14.58 -6.18
N ALA A 168 27.07 15.65 -5.90
CA ALA A 168 28.16 16.14 -6.72
C ALA A 168 29.49 15.64 -6.14
N PRO A 169 30.57 15.60 -6.94
CA PRO A 169 31.89 15.21 -6.45
C PRO A 169 32.33 16.05 -5.25
N GLY A 170 32.77 15.38 -4.18
CA GLY A 170 33.15 15.99 -2.91
C GLY A 170 31.99 16.15 -1.92
N GLN A 171 30.79 15.72 -2.29
CA GLN A 171 29.63 15.67 -1.38
C GLN A 171 29.47 14.26 -0.82
N GLY A 172 29.01 14.18 0.42
CA GLY A 172 28.69 12.92 1.10
C GLY A 172 27.58 13.11 2.10
N MET A 173 27.06 11.98 2.58
CA MET A 173 26.06 11.89 3.64
C MET A 173 26.34 10.68 4.52
N GLU A 174 26.13 10.85 5.82
CA GLU A 174 26.24 9.80 6.82
C GLU A 174 25.16 10.00 7.88
N MET A 175 24.33 9.00 8.10
CA MET A 175 23.19 9.09 9.00
C MET A 175 22.74 7.72 9.52
N GLU A 176 22.11 7.75 10.68
CA GLU A 176 21.45 6.62 11.32
C GLU A 176 19.94 6.84 11.30
N LEU A 177 19.18 5.81 10.95
CA LEU A 177 17.75 5.86 10.69
C LEU A 177 17.03 4.92 11.64
N HIS A 178 16.19 5.45 12.51
CA HIS A 178 15.39 4.67 13.42
C HIS A 178 13.98 4.45 12.85
N CYS A 179 13.63 3.19 12.65
CA CYS A 179 12.34 2.77 12.14
C CYS A 179 11.47 2.31 13.30
N GLU A 180 10.26 2.82 13.37
CA GLU A 180 9.30 2.56 14.44
C GLU A 180 7.98 2.10 13.87
N LYS A 181 7.19 1.42 14.71
CA LYS A 181 5.84 0.99 14.37
C LYS A 181 4.85 2.12 14.61
N GLY A 182 4.04 2.40 13.59
CA GLY A 182 3.00 3.42 13.65
C GLY A 182 1.78 3.06 12.83
N ILE A 183 0.79 3.94 12.80
CA ILE A 183 -0.46 3.80 12.06
C ILE A 183 -0.67 4.96 11.10
N GLY A 184 -1.41 4.72 10.02
CA GLY A 184 -1.69 5.73 8.99
C GLY A 184 -2.47 6.94 9.49
N LYS A 185 -3.13 6.84 10.66
CA LYS A 185 -3.82 7.96 11.31
C LYS A 185 -2.84 9.03 11.82
N ASP A 186 -1.65 8.62 12.25
CA ASP A 186 -0.62 9.53 12.76
C ASP A 186 0.13 10.20 11.61
N HIS A 187 0.57 9.40 10.63
CA HIS A 187 1.19 9.90 9.41
C HIS A 187 0.99 8.92 8.25
N ALA A 188 0.76 9.45 7.04
CA ALA A 188 0.51 8.65 5.84
C ALA A 188 1.62 7.67 5.46
N LYS A 189 2.88 7.89 5.92
CA LYS A 189 4.00 6.97 5.71
C LYS A 189 3.78 5.59 6.32
N PHE A 190 2.94 5.50 7.35
CA PHE A 190 2.57 4.24 8.00
C PHE A 190 1.37 3.56 7.34
N SER A 191 0.75 4.15 6.31
CA SER A 191 -0.33 3.48 5.59
C SER A 191 0.22 2.28 4.80
N PRO A 192 -0.24 1.05 5.06
CA PRO A 192 0.28 -0.14 4.36
C PRO A 192 -0.27 -0.27 2.93
N VAL A 193 -1.26 0.54 2.57
CA VAL A 193 -1.90 0.52 1.25
C VAL A 193 -1.75 1.86 0.55
N ALA A 194 -1.41 1.83 -0.75
CA ALA A 194 -1.37 3.03 -1.58
C ALA A 194 -2.78 3.52 -1.90
N THR A 195 -3.71 2.58 -2.13
CA THR A 195 -5.11 2.85 -2.46
C THR A 195 -6.00 1.76 -1.90
N ALA A 196 -7.03 2.15 -1.16
CA ALA A 196 -8.13 1.27 -0.80
C ALA A 196 -9.45 1.96 -1.21
N THR A 197 -10.21 1.32 -2.08
CA THR A 197 -11.45 1.85 -2.63
C THR A 197 -12.53 0.79 -2.62
N TYR A 198 -13.78 1.21 -2.56
CA TYR A 198 -14.92 0.35 -2.83
C TYR A 198 -15.87 1.05 -3.79
N ARG A 199 -16.69 0.29 -4.46
CA ARG A 199 -17.82 0.78 -5.25
C ARG A 199 -18.97 -0.19 -5.09
N LEU A 200 -20.20 0.33 -5.21
CA LEU A 200 -21.38 -0.53 -5.28
C LEU A 200 -21.39 -1.22 -6.65
N LEU A 201 -21.69 -2.52 -6.64
CA LEU A 201 -21.87 -3.26 -7.87
C LEU A 201 -23.16 -2.78 -8.53
N PRO A 202 -23.13 -2.22 -9.74
CA PRO A 202 -24.34 -1.76 -10.41
C PRO A 202 -25.20 -2.94 -10.86
N LEU A 203 -26.49 -2.83 -10.65
CA LEU A 203 -27.48 -3.72 -11.28
C LEU A 203 -27.88 -3.11 -12.63
N ILE A 204 -27.59 -3.82 -13.70
CA ILE A 204 -27.91 -3.38 -15.06
C ILE A 204 -29.01 -4.28 -15.62
N GLU A 205 -30.18 -3.71 -15.83
CA GLU A 205 -31.33 -4.39 -16.39
C GLU A 205 -31.61 -3.92 -17.82
N ILE A 206 -31.80 -4.87 -18.74
CA ILE A 206 -32.16 -4.56 -20.11
C ILE A 206 -33.68 -4.53 -20.19
N LEU A 207 -34.24 -3.32 -20.28
CA LEU A 207 -35.69 -3.11 -20.20
C LEU A 207 -36.46 -3.49 -21.47
N LYS A 208 -35.78 -3.53 -22.63
CA LYS A 208 -36.44 -3.81 -23.93
C LYS A 208 -35.79 -5.03 -24.58
N PRO A 209 -36.58 -5.96 -25.12
CA PRO A 209 -36.05 -7.12 -25.82
C PRO A 209 -35.26 -6.69 -27.05
N ILE A 210 -34.11 -7.32 -27.24
CA ILE A 210 -33.25 -7.10 -28.40
C ILE A 210 -33.65 -8.06 -29.49
N PRO A 211 -33.97 -7.58 -30.73
CA PRO A 211 -34.31 -8.47 -31.85
C PRO A 211 -33.21 -9.50 -32.12
N GLU A 212 -33.59 -10.76 -32.30
CA GLU A 212 -32.64 -11.86 -32.48
C GLU A 212 -31.54 -11.59 -33.53
N PRO A 213 -31.82 -10.99 -34.68
CA PRO A 213 -30.78 -10.70 -35.68
C PRO A 213 -29.73 -9.69 -35.23
N LEU A 214 -30.05 -8.85 -34.23
CA LEU A 214 -29.15 -7.83 -33.70
C LEU A 214 -28.34 -8.29 -32.48
N ILE A 215 -28.69 -9.41 -31.86
CA ILE A 215 -28.02 -9.94 -30.67
C ILE A 215 -26.49 -10.12 -30.90
N PRO A 216 -26.02 -10.77 -31.97
CA PRO A 216 -24.58 -10.95 -32.17
C PRO A 216 -23.84 -9.62 -32.31
N LYS A 217 -24.43 -8.67 -33.00
CA LYS A 217 -23.86 -7.32 -33.17
C LYS A 217 -23.84 -6.56 -31.85
N PHE A 218 -24.89 -6.68 -31.05
CA PHE A 218 -24.96 -6.06 -29.73
C PHE A 218 -23.88 -6.60 -28.80
N ILE A 219 -23.71 -7.93 -28.72
CA ILE A 219 -22.68 -8.56 -27.89
C ILE A 219 -21.28 -8.13 -28.33
N SER A 220 -21.02 -8.01 -29.64
CA SER A 220 -19.71 -7.58 -30.15
C SER A 220 -19.35 -6.13 -29.85
N CYS A 221 -20.28 -5.30 -29.38
CA CYS A 221 -20.00 -3.93 -28.96
C CYS A 221 -19.36 -3.83 -27.54
N PHE A 222 -19.33 -4.93 -26.80
CA PHE A 222 -18.81 -4.99 -25.44
C PHE A 222 -17.60 -5.93 -25.37
N PRO A 223 -16.73 -5.77 -24.36
CA PRO A 223 -15.66 -6.73 -24.09
C PRO A 223 -16.21 -8.16 -23.88
N GLU A 224 -15.37 -9.12 -24.19
CA GLU A 224 -15.72 -10.54 -24.03
C GLU A 224 -16.06 -10.85 -22.57
N GLY A 225 -17.17 -11.58 -22.34
CA GLY A 225 -17.63 -11.96 -20.99
C GLY A 225 -18.57 -10.98 -20.31
N VAL A 226 -18.75 -9.75 -20.82
CA VAL A 226 -19.65 -8.74 -20.21
C VAL A 226 -21.13 -9.05 -20.47
N ILE A 227 -21.46 -9.42 -21.69
CA ILE A 227 -22.85 -9.71 -22.10
C ILE A 227 -22.92 -11.11 -22.72
N HIS A 228 -23.90 -11.89 -22.30
CA HIS A 228 -24.19 -13.19 -22.84
C HIS A 228 -25.59 -13.28 -23.45
N LYS A 229 -25.71 -14.18 -24.44
CA LYS A 229 -27.01 -14.49 -25.04
C LYS A 229 -27.86 -15.28 -24.05
N GLY A 230 -29.09 -14.88 -23.82
CA GLY A 230 -30.05 -15.52 -22.93
C GLY A 230 -30.88 -14.50 -22.16
N GLY A 231 -31.70 -14.99 -21.21
CA GLY A 231 -32.60 -14.16 -20.43
C GLY A 231 -33.88 -13.78 -21.19
N GLU A 232 -34.80 -13.11 -20.51
CA GLU A 232 -36.11 -12.73 -21.04
C GLU A 232 -36.05 -11.76 -22.23
N ASN A 233 -34.98 -10.92 -22.26
CA ASN A 233 -34.79 -9.89 -23.28
C ASN A 233 -33.77 -10.26 -24.36
N GLY A 234 -33.40 -11.56 -24.46
CA GLY A 234 -32.51 -12.10 -25.48
C GLY A 234 -31.01 -12.03 -25.11
N VAL A 235 -30.63 -11.18 -24.18
CA VAL A 235 -29.29 -11.06 -23.59
C VAL A 235 -29.36 -10.70 -22.12
N TYR A 236 -28.31 -10.98 -21.36
CA TYR A 236 -28.14 -10.55 -20.00
C TYR A 236 -26.73 -10.06 -19.71
N VAL A 237 -26.58 -9.18 -18.73
CA VAL A 237 -25.28 -8.68 -18.27
C VAL A 237 -24.70 -9.69 -17.28
N ALA A 238 -23.59 -10.30 -17.62
CA ALA A 238 -22.93 -11.29 -16.78
C ALA A 238 -21.88 -10.64 -15.86
N ASP A 239 -21.20 -9.60 -16.34
CA ASP A 239 -20.24 -8.83 -15.53
C ASP A 239 -20.54 -7.33 -15.66
N ALA A 240 -20.92 -6.73 -14.55
CA ALA A 240 -21.20 -5.29 -14.43
C ALA A 240 -20.01 -4.48 -13.85
N ARG A 241 -18.82 -5.08 -13.72
CA ARG A 241 -17.62 -4.49 -13.11
C ARG A 241 -16.89 -3.51 -14.03
#